data_89be8cdcd7e076dfd99ffef6dd2b1972
#
_entry.id   89be8cdcd7e076dfd99ffef6dd2b1972
#
_cell.length_a   1.000
_cell.length_b   1.000
_cell.length_c   1.000
_cell.angle_alpha   90.00
_cell.angle_beta   90.00
_cell.angle_gamma   90.00
#
_symmetry.space_group_name_H-M   'P 1'
#
loop_
_entity.id
_entity.type
_entity.pdbx_description
1 polymer ?
#
loop_
_entity_poly.entity_id
_entity_poly.type
_entity_poly.pdbx_seq_one_letter_code
_entity_poly.pdbx_strand_id
1 'polypeptide(L)'
;MSTPATPFHKRPLWIAIAAFLALVLVGGGIAAATGAFSGGGTPAAAPRSDAAAAEPETSASPSASALPDGAASVCGLPGYEETSSLDTAPATTWKLVGTVAVPDDPQGAGPGRTDSGGLRTCYAHTSKGALYAVVNYMGQSTDGRLKTRIADLAAQGPGKAAIAKSLASPSSSSNARLQVAGFKISSYSASEATVDVATAITSKGGALVSFPIVMRWEDGDWKLELADDGTLPLDPSQLQSLGGYIPWAGA
;
A
#
# COMPACT_ATOMS: atom_id res chain seq x y z
N MET A 1 39.85 -26.23 -4.48
CA MET A 1 39.22 -26.29 -3.14
C MET A 1 38.00 -25.40 -3.18
N SER A 2 36.80 -25.99 -3.30
CA SER A 2 35.55 -25.25 -3.42
C SER A 2 35.00 -24.98 -2.03
N THR A 3 34.86 -23.72 -1.66
CA THR A 3 34.27 -23.31 -0.38
C THR A 3 32.76 -23.68 -0.38
N PRO A 4 32.24 -24.37 0.62
CA PRO A 4 30.80 -24.69 0.66
C PRO A 4 29.98 -23.42 0.81
N ALA A 5 28.97 -23.25 -0.05
CA ALA A 5 28.04 -22.14 0.01
C ALA A 5 27.23 -22.19 1.32
N THR A 6 27.25 -21.12 2.09
CA THR A 6 26.44 -20.99 3.31
C THR A 6 24.96 -21.11 2.97
N PRO A 7 24.19 -21.93 3.70
CA PRO A 7 22.76 -22.12 3.45
C PRO A 7 22.00 -20.80 3.60
N PHE A 8 21.02 -20.60 2.74
CA PHE A 8 20.29 -19.34 2.51
C PHE A 8 19.75 -18.69 3.81
N HIS A 9 19.22 -19.50 4.74
CA HIS A 9 18.68 -19.05 6.03
C HIS A 9 19.72 -18.56 7.05
N LYS A 10 21.02 -18.75 6.82
CA LYS A 10 22.11 -18.26 7.65
C LYS A 10 22.75 -16.95 7.16
N ARG A 11 22.19 -16.34 6.10
CA ARG A 11 22.68 -15.06 5.61
C ARG A 11 22.21 -13.93 6.53
N PRO A 12 23.09 -13.01 6.97
CA PRO A 12 22.74 -11.94 7.92
C PRO A 12 21.61 -11.03 7.39
N LEU A 13 21.45 -10.96 6.08
CA LEU A 13 20.35 -10.24 5.43
C LEU A 13 18.97 -10.86 5.73
N TRP A 14 18.88 -12.18 5.76
CA TRP A 14 17.64 -12.90 6.09
C TRP A 14 17.20 -12.66 7.54
N ILE A 15 18.15 -12.64 8.47
CA ILE A 15 17.89 -12.35 9.89
C ILE A 15 17.39 -10.92 10.06
N ALA A 16 17.87 -9.97 9.25
CA ALA A 16 17.43 -8.59 9.31
C ALA A 16 16.06 -8.37 8.71
N ILE A 17 15.72 -9.06 7.61
CA ILE A 17 14.39 -9.05 7.02
C ILE A 17 13.40 -9.70 7.98
N ALA A 18 13.74 -10.83 8.58
CA ALA A 18 12.92 -11.49 9.59
C ALA A 18 12.70 -10.62 10.84
N ALA A 19 13.72 -9.87 11.30
CA ALA A 19 13.59 -8.95 12.44
C ALA A 19 12.70 -7.74 12.09
N PHE A 20 12.73 -7.25 10.85
CA PHE A 20 11.85 -6.20 10.39
C PHE A 20 10.41 -6.72 10.22
N LEU A 21 10.25 -7.92 9.66
CA LEU A 21 8.96 -8.61 9.56
C LEU A 21 8.36 -8.89 10.93
N ALA A 22 9.19 -9.29 11.93
CA ALA A 22 8.73 -9.43 13.30
C ALA A 22 8.22 -8.12 13.91
N LEU A 23 8.68 -6.96 13.43
CA LEU A 23 8.20 -5.66 13.88
C LEU A 23 6.87 -5.27 13.23
N VAL A 24 6.67 -5.66 11.97
CA VAL A 24 5.39 -5.47 11.25
C VAL A 24 4.39 -6.58 11.60
N LEU A 25 4.90 -7.77 11.98
CA LEU A 25 4.15 -9.00 12.22
C LEU A 25 4.16 -9.46 13.69
N VAL A 26 4.46 -8.58 14.65
CA VAL A 26 4.45 -8.98 16.07
C VAL A 26 3.06 -9.46 16.47
N GLY A 27 2.82 -10.74 16.35
CA GLY A 27 1.62 -11.41 16.84
C GLY A 27 1.15 -12.65 16.10
N GLY A 28 1.69 -13.02 14.95
CA GLY A 28 1.16 -14.11 14.15
C GLY A 28 1.99 -15.39 14.20
N GLY A 29 1.45 -16.44 14.79
CA GLY A 29 1.97 -17.80 14.71
C GLY A 29 1.70 -18.43 13.35
N ILE A 30 2.61 -19.31 12.92
CA ILE A 30 2.61 -20.06 11.67
C ILE A 30 1.38 -20.94 11.57
N ALA A 31 0.62 -20.84 10.48
CA ALA A 31 -0.21 -21.92 9.98
C ALA A 31 -0.04 -22.02 8.46
N ALA A 32 0.66 -23.06 8.03
CA ALA A 32 0.71 -23.48 6.64
C ALA A 32 -0.50 -24.36 6.33
N ALA A 33 -1.24 -24.07 5.27
CA ALA A 33 -2.10 -25.06 4.61
C ALA A 33 -2.30 -24.74 3.14
N THR A 34 -1.90 -25.66 2.39
CA THR A 34 -1.89 -26.05 0.98
C THR A 34 -3.19 -25.87 0.19
N GLY A 35 -3.06 -25.39 -1.05
CA GLY A 35 -3.62 -26.07 -2.25
C GLY A 35 -4.96 -25.60 -2.78
N ALA A 36 -5.00 -25.16 -4.00
CA ALA A 36 -5.59 -25.81 -5.17
C ALA A 36 -5.79 -24.83 -6.33
N PHE A 37 -5.19 -25.20 -7.43
CA PHE A 37 -5.41 -24.65 -8.78
C PHE A 37 -6.60 -25.31 -9.46
N SER A 38 -7.26 -24.56 -10.34
CA SER A 38 -7.85 -24.94 -11.65
C SER A 38 -8.95 -23.94 -11.99
N GLY A 39 -9.12 -23.46 -13.15
CA GLY A 39 -8.84 -23.73 -14.51
C GLY A 39 -9.60 -22.79 -15.41
N GLY A 40 -9.18 -22.68 -16.59
CA GLY A 40 -9.32 -21.92 -17.76
C GLY A 40 -10.70 -21.80 -18.43
N GLY A 41 -10.75 -20.86 -19.39
CA GLY A 41 -11.83 -20.72 -20.36
C GLY A 41 -11.53 -19.56 -21.31
N THR A 42 -11.38 -19.89 -22.58
CA THR A 42 -10.93 -19.10 -23.73
C THR A 42 -12.08 -18.29 -24.38
N PRO A 43 -11.81 -17.37 -25.34
CA PRO A 43 -12.58 -16.15 -25.61
C PRO A 43 -13.62 -16.30 -26.72
N ALA A 44 -14.55 -15.37 -26.79
CA ALA A 44 -15.43 -15.18 -27.96
C ALA A 44 -15.40 -13.75 -28.47
N ALA A 45 -15.43 -13.66 -29.79
CA ALA A 45 -15.16 -12.52 -30.64
C ALA A 45 -16.27 -11.46 -30.67
N ALA A 46 -15.82 -10.27 -31.13
CA ALA A 46 -16.65 -9.09 -31.45
C ALA A 46 -17.57 -9.27 -32.66
N PRO A 47 -18.54 -8.40 -32.86
CA PRO A 47 -18.72 -7.78 -34.18
C PRO A 47 -18.68 -6.24 -34.18
N ARG A 48 -18.18 -5.72 -35.31
CA ARG A 48 -18.17 -4.32 -35.70
C ARG A 48 -19.53 -3.93 -36.28
N SER A 49 -19.91 -2.67 -36.11
CA SER A 49 -20.72 -1.91 -37.11
C SER A 49 -20.66 -0.42 -36.83
N ASP A 50 -20.14 0.25 -37.73
CA ASP A 50 -20.53 1.37 -38.59
C ASP A 50 -20.87 2.74 -38.00
N ALA A 51 -20.17 3.70 -38.63
CA ALA A 51 -20.18 5.11 -38.41
C ALA A 51 -21.49 5.76 -38.88
N ALA A 52 -21.94 6.77 -38.11
CA ALA A 52 -22.81 7.84 -38.62
C ALA A 52 -22.35 9.17 -38.02
N ALA A 53 -22.15 10.15 -38.88
CA ALA A 53 -21.78 11.51 -38.56
C ALA A 53 -22.94 12.23 -37.85
N ALA A 54 -22.65 13.03 -36.84
CA ALA A 54 -23.57 13.96 -36.22
C ALA A 54 -22.92 15.33 -36.01
N GLU A 55 -23.68 16.34 -36.25
CA GLU A 55 -23.43 17.77 -36.24
C GLU A 55 -23.05 18.35 -34.87
N PRO A 56 -22.49 19.59 -34.79
CA PRO A 56 -21.94 20.15 -33.56
C PRO A 56 -23.06 20.64 -32.63
N GLU A 57 -23.21 19.97 -31.51
CA GLU A 57 -24.03 20.42 -30.40
C GLU A 57 -23.22 21.28 -29.42
N THR A 58 -23.81 22.37 -29.03
CA THR A 58 -23.44 23.41 -28.07
C THR A 58 -22.81 22.86 -26.79
N SER A 59 -21.70 23.45 -26.40
CA SER A 59 -21.05 23.26 -25.09
C SER A 59 -22.01 23.39 -23.91
N ALA A 60 -22.52 22.27 -23.44
CA ALA A 60 -23.03 22.18 -22.08
C ALA A 60 -21.84 21.95 -21.14
N SER A 61 -21.68 22.84 -20.19
CA SER A 61 -20.76 22.67 -19.04
C SER A 61 -20.98 21.26 -18.44
N PRO A 62 -19.97 20.42 -18.23
CA PRO A 62 -20.20 19.12 -17.66
C PRO A 62 -20.80 19.28 -16.27
N SER A 63 -22.06 18.92 -16.15
CA SER A 63 -22.69 18.70 -14.85
C SER A 63 -21.86 17.64 -14.16
N ALA A 64 -21.22 17.98 -13.05
CA ALA A 64 -20.46 16.99 -12.28
C ALA A 64 -21.42 15.85 -11.93
N SER A 65 -21.23 14.69 -12.55
CA SER A 65 -22.00 13.50 -12.22
C SER A 65 -21.84 13.23 -10.74
N ALA A 66 -22.94 13.02 -10.02
CA ALA A 66 -22.89 12.66 -8.61
C ALA A 66 -22.06 11.38 -8.45
N LEU A 67 -21.13 11.39 -7.52
CA LEU A 67 -20.33 10.20 -7.20
C LEU A 67 -21.27 9.09 -6.68
N PRO A 68 -20.95 7.81 -6.91
CA PRO A 68 -21.63 6.70 -6.27
C PRO A 68 -21.68 6.84 -4.75
N ASP A 69 -22.68 6.26 -4.11
CA ASP A 69 -22.78 6.26 -2.65
C ASP A 69 -21.52 5.63 -2.03
N GLY A 70 -20.95 6.30 -1.04
CA GLY A 70 -19.71 5.87 -0.39
C GLY A 70 -18.42 6.13 -1.16
N ALA A 71 -18.49 6.69 -2.38
CA ALA A 71 -17.29 7.01 -3.17
C ALA A 71 -16.54 8.26 -2.69
N ALA A 72 -17.22 9.17 -2.00
CA ALA A 72 -16.60 10.41 -1.53
C ALA A 72 -15.56 10.16 -0.43
N SER A 73 -14.41 10.83 -0.53
CA SER A 73 -13.44 10.86 0.57
C SER A 73 -14.02 11.54 1.80
N VAL A 74 -13.80 10.99 2.99
CA VAL A 74 -14.34 11.48 4.27
C VAL A 74 -13.93 12.92 4.62
N CYS A 75 -12.92 13.47 3.97
CA CYS A 75 -12.50 14.87 4.11
C CYS A 75 -12.67 15.68 2.82
N GLY A 76 -13.36 15.14 1.82
CA GLY A 76 -13.70 15.84 0.58
C GLY A 76 -12.54 15.96 -0.40
N LEU A 77 -11.53 15.09 -0.33
CA LEU A 77 -10.49 15.06 -1.37
C LEU A 77 -11.09 14.66 -2.72
N PRO A 78 -10.62 15.27 -3.81
CA PRO A 78 -11.16 15.03 -5.15
C PRO A 78 -10.74 13.67 -5.71
N GLY A 79 -11.48 13.21 -6.69
CA GLY A 79 -11.18 12.03 -7.50
C GLY A 79 -11.93 10.78 -7.05
N TYR A 80 -12.27 9.99 -8.07
CA TYR A 80 -12.85 8.66 -7.95
C TYR A 80 -12.41 7.83 -9.15
N GLU A 81 -11.92 6.63 -8.91
CA GLU A 81 -11.50 5.70 -9.95
C GLU A 81 -12.08 4.31 -9.67
N GLU A 82 -12.59 3.65 -10.71
CA GLU A 82 -12.98 2.23 -10.66
C GLU A 82 -11.85 1.30 -11.09
N THR A 83 -10.95 1.83 -11.93
CA THR A 83 -9.75 1.14 -12.41
C THR A 83 -8.56 2.07 -12.26
N SER A 84 -7.37 1.51 -12.04
CA SER A 84 -6.16 2.33 -11.87
C SER A 84 -5.79 3.07 -13.15
N SER A 85 -5.54 4.37 -13.00
CA SER A 85 -4.91 5.21 -14.04
C SER A 85 -3.44 5.51 -13.75
N LEU A 86 -2.88 4.96 -12.66
CA LEU A 86 -1.53 5.28 -12.20
C LEU A 86 -0.48 4.35 -12.87
N ASP A 87 0.01 4.77 -14.02
CA ASP A 87 1.00 4.08 -14.86
C ASP A 87 2.38 4.75 -14.87
N THR A 88 2.50 5.92 -14.27
CA THR A 88 3.74 6.71 -14.16
C THR A 88 3.95 7.22 -12.74
N ALA A 89 5.19 7.59 -12.42
CA ALA A 89 5.51 8.16 -11.11
C ALA A 89 4.80 9.51 -10.93
N PRO A 90 3.97 9.68 -9.88
CA PRO A 90 3.32 10.96 -9.63
C PRO A 90 4.33 12.00 -9.16
N ALA A 91 4.16 13.26 -9.61
CA ALA A 91 4.85 14.39 -9.01
C ALA A 91 4.49 14.45 -7.52
N THR A 92 5.51 14.49 -6.64
CA THR A 92 5.32 14.25 -5.22
C THR A 92 6.10 15.23 -4.37
N THR A 93 5.42 15.86 -3.40
CA THR A 93 6.05 16.51 -2.26
C THR A 93 6.27 15.45 -1.18
N TRP A 94 7.48 15.38 -0.62
CA TRP A 94 7.84 14.40 0.39
C TRP A 94 7.97 15.03 1.77
N LYS A 95 7.51 14.31 2.79
CA LYS A 95 7.69 14.68 4.21
C LYS A 95 8.28 13.49 4.97
N LEU A 96 9.13 13.75 5.95
CA LEU A 96 9.65 12.70 6.83
C LEU A 96 8.62 12.38 7.91
N VAL A 97 8.23 11.09 7.99
CA VAL A 97 7.37 10.55 9.06
C VAL A 97 8.07 9.32 9.65
N GLY A 98 8.33 9.35 10.94
CA GLY A 98 9.21 8.36 11.55
C GLY A 98 10.59 8.37 10.88
N THR A 99 10.95 7.28 10.21
CA THR A 99 12.22 7.12 9.50
C THR A 99 12.06 7.03 7.98
N VAL A 100 10.87 7.31 7.44
CA VAL A 100 10.52 7.15 6.03
C VAL A 100 10.09 8.49 5.43
N ALA A 101 10.60 8.83 4.25
CA ALA A 101 10.03 9.90 3.43
C ALA A 101 8.71 9.41 2.84
N VAL A 102 7.62 10.12 3.13
CA VAL A 102 6.27 9.79 2.68
C VAL A 102 5.69 10.89 1.80
N PRO A 103 4.79 10.57 0.87
CA PRO A 103 4.15 11.57 0.03
C PRO A 103 3.15 12.43 0.82
N ASP A 104 3.02 13.70 0.41
CA ASP A 104 2.15 14.70 1.03
C ASP A 104 1.46 15.55 -0.04
N ASP A 105 0.14 15.42 -0.13
CA ASP A 105 -0.70 16.17 -1.07
C ASP A 105 -2.09 16.42 -0.43
N PRO A 106 -2.18 17.31 0.56
CA PRO A 106 -3.36 17.45 1.41
C PRO A 106 -4.60 18.01 0.70
N GLN A 107 -4.46 18.49 -0.54
CA GLN A 107 -5.56 18.99 -1.36
C GLN A 107 -5.91 18.05 -2.53
N GLY A 108 -5.10 17.01 -2.76
CA GLY A 108 -5.26 16.07 -3.86
C GLY A 108 -5.33 14.63 -3.38
N ALA A 109 -4.21 13.89 -3.46
CA ALA A 109 -4.20 12.46 -3.13
C ALA A 109 -4.21 12.17 -1.61
N GLY A 110 -3.85 13.11 -0.78
CA GLY A 110 -3.79 12.95 0.68
C GLY A 110 -2.36 12.91 1.25
N PRO A 111 -2.25 12.81 2.58
CA PRO A 111 -3.33 12.77 3.55
C PRO A 111 -4.03 14.13 3.68
N GLY A 112 -5.35 14.14 3.65
CA GLY A 112 -6.17 15.34 3.84
C GLY A 112 -6.29 15.75 5.31
N ARG A 113 -5.93 14.85 6.22
CA ARG A 113 -5.94 15.10 7.67
C ARG A 113 -4.66 14.62 8.33
N THR A 114 -4.13 15.46 9.21
CA THR A 114 -3.09 15.09 10.18
C THR A 114 -3.55 15.61 11.54
N ASP A 115 -3.75 14.72 12.49
CA ASP A 115 -4.21 15.12 13.82
C ASP A 115 -3.07 15.67 14.69
N SER A 116 -3.40 16.16 15.89
CA SER A 116 -2.42 16.73 16.82
C SER A 116 -1.38 15.71 17.30
N GLY A 117 -1.68 14.41 17.23
CA GLY A 117 -0.75 13.32 17.54
C GLY A 117 0.15 12.93 16.37
N GLY A 118 -0.12 13.47 15.18
CA GLY A 118 0.63 13.18 13.96
C GLY A 118 0.07 12.02 13.13
N LEU A 119 -1.09 11.44 13.49
CA LEU A 119 -1.74 10.42 12.70
C LEU A 119 -2.29 11.03 11.40
N ARG A 120 -1.90 10.46 10.28
CA ARG A 120 -2.19 10.91 8.92
C ARG A 120 -3.23 10.00 8.29
N THR A 121 -4.34 10.56 7.87
CA THR A 121 -5.53 9.86 7.37
C THR A 121 -6.20 10.65 6.25
N CYS A 122 -7.18 10.05 5.66
CA CYS A 122 -8.00 10.61 4.59
C CYS A 122 -7.23 10.79 3.29
N TYR A 123 -7.45 9.84 2.40
CA TYR A 123 -6.86 9.81 1.07
C TYR A 123 -7.96 9.90 0.01
N ALA A 124 -7.59 10.30 -1.20
CA ALA A 124 -8.51 10.33 -2.33
C ALA A 124 -8.92 8.91 -2.76
N HIS A 125 -10.12 8.75 -3.27
CA HIS A 125 -10.64 7.47 -3.76
C HIS A 125 -10.10 7.15 -5.17
N THR A 126 -8.77 7.06 -5.25
CA THR A 126 -8.02 6.84 -6.49
C THR A 126 -6.84 5.90 -6.23
N SER A 127 -6.27 5.33 -7.28
CA SER A 127 -5.06 4.51 -7.20
C SER A 127 -3.85 5.29 -6.66
N LYS A 128 -3.75 6.60 -6.96
CA LYS A 128 -2.76 7.51 -6.35
C LYS A 128 -3.01 7.68 -4.86
N GLY A 129 -4.29 7.82 -4.44
CA GLY A 129 -4.66 7.91 -3.03
C GLY A 129 -4.31 6.64 -2.26
N ALA A 130 -4.58 5.46 -2.83
CA ALA A 130 -4.19 4.17 -2.25
C ALA A 130 -2.67 4.03 -2.09
N LEU A 131 -1.88 4.41 -3.12
CA LEU A 131 -0.42 4.46 -3.04
C LEU A 131 0.06 5.36 -1.90
N TYR A 132 -0.52 6.56 -1.79
CA TYR A 132 -0.15 7.52 -0.74
C TYR A 132 -0.52 6.99 0.66
N ALA A 133 -1.67 6.33 0.80
CA ALA A 133 -2.08 5.70 2.05
C ALA A 133 -1.08 4.62 2.48
N VAL A 134 -0.66 3.73 1.57
CA VAL A 134 0.32 2.67 1.86
C VAL A 134 1.65 3.24 2.34
N VAL A 135 2.22 4.22 1.62
CA VAL A 135 3.54 4.76 2.00
C VAL A 135 3.46 5.56 3.30
N ASN A 136 2.35 6.27 3.54
CA ASN A 136 2.11 6.94 4.82
C ASN A 136 1.94 5.93 5.96
N TYR A 137 1.23 4.80 5.75
CA TYR A 137 1.18 3.71 6.72
C TYR A 137 2.59 3.19 7.07
N MET A 138 3.43 2.96 6.07
CA MET A 138 4.82 2.51 6.29
C MET A 138 5.60 3.52 7.14
N GLY A 139 5.51 4.82 6.83
CA GLY A 139 6.15 5.86 7.62
C GLY A 139 5.64 5.91 9.06
N GLN A 140 4.33 5.93 9.24
CA GLN A 140 3.68 5.98 10.55
C GLN A 140 4.02 4.75 11.41
N SER A 141 4.17 3.57 10.80
CA SER A 141 4.57 2.33 11.49
C SER A 141 6.00 2.41 12.07
N THR A 142 6.85 3.30 11.56
CA THR A 142 8.20 3.53 12.10
C THR A 142 8.24 4.62 13.17
N ASP A 143 7.14 5.36 13.38
CA ASP A 143 7.06 6.40 14.41
C ASP A 143 6.56 5.78 15.73
N GLY A 144 7.46 5.61 16.68
CA GLY A 144 7.14 5.03 17.99
C GLY A 144 6.04 5.76 18.76
N ARG A 145 5.79 7.06 18.47
CA ARG A 145 4.71 7.84 19.08
C ARG A 145 3.33 7.41 18.58
N LEU A 146 3.28 6.86 17.36
CA LEU A 146 2.04 6.40 16.72
C LEU A 146 1.78 4.91 16.93
N LYS A 147 2.69 4.16 17.58
CA LYS A 147 2.63 2.71 17.71
C LYS A 147 1.23 2.19 18.07
N THR A 148 0.62 2.70 19.14
CA THR A 148 -0.69 2.23 19.63
C THR A 148 -1.85 2.69 18.73
N ARG A 149 -1.61 3.64 17.83
CA ARG A 149 -2.61 4.21 16.94
C ARG A 149 -2.58 3.61 15.52
N ILE A 150 -1.60 2.78 15.22
CA ILE A 150 -1.51 2.13 13.90
C ILE A 150 -2.76 1.27 13.60
N ALA A 151 -3.37 0.68 14.62
CA ALA A 151 -4.62 -0.05 14.48
C ALA A 151 -5.80 0.82 13.99
N ASP A 152 -5.76 2.15 14.19
CA ASP A 152 -6.79 3.08 13.70
C ASP A 152 -6.79 3.17 12.16
N LEU A 153 -5.67 2.80 11.52
CA LEU A 153 -5.52 2.78 10.06
C LEU A 153 -6.03 1.48 9.43
N ALA A 154 -6.36 0.47 10.22
CA ALA A 154 -6.82 -0.83 9.72
C ALA A 154 -8.34 -0.82 9.46
N ALA A 155 -8.75 -1.56 8.43
CA ALA A 155 -10.14 -1.87 8.12
C ALA A 155 -10.81 -2.62 9.29
N GLN A 156 -12.13 -2.50 9.42
CA GLN A 156 -12.87 -3.19 10.48
C GLN A 156 -12.79 -4.71 10.28
N GLY A 157 -12.58 -5.42 11.39
CA GLY A 157 -12.47 -6.88 11.36
C GLY A 157 -11.65 -7.45 12.51
N PRO A 158 -11.52 -8.79 12.58
CA PRO A 158 -10.73 -9.46 13.60
C PRO A 158 -9.26 -9.02 13.60
N GLY A 159 -8.67 -8.80 12.42
CA GLY A 159 -7.29 -8.37 12.26
C GLY A 159 -6.99 -7.04 12.92
N LYS A 160 -7.92 -6.08 12.88
CA LYS A 160 -7.79 -4.80 13.60
C LYS A 160 -7.69 -4.99 15.11
N ALA A 161 -8.51 -5.86 15.67
CA ALA A 161 -8.46 -6.17 17.10
C ALA A 161 -7.17 -6.90 17.49
N ALA A 162 -6.71 -7.81 16.62
CA ALA A 162 -5.49 -8.58 16.83
C ALA A 162 -4.24 -7.68 16.79
N ILE A 163 -4.13 -6.80 15.79
CA ILE A 163 -2.98 -5.86 15.73
C ILE A 163 -3.00 -4.87 16.89
N ALA A 164 -4.17 -4.35 17.30
CA ALA A 164 -4.29 -3.45 18.46
C ALA A 164 -3.76 -4.11 19.74
N LYS A 165 -4.13 -5.38 19.98
CA LYS A 165 -3.63 -6.17 21.09
C LYS A 165 -2.11 -6.39 21.02
N SER A 166 -1.59 -6.70 19.86
CA SER A 166 -0.16 -6.89 19.62
C SER A 166 0.65 -5.62 19.90
N LEU A 167 0.20 -4.48 19.39
CA LEU A 167 0.87 -3.18 19.53
C LEU A 167 0.84 -2.64 20.98
N ALA A 168 -0.10 -3.09 21.80
CA ALA A 168 -0.14 -2.78 23.23
C ALA A 168 0.99 -3.46 24.03
N SER A 169 1.57 -4.54 23.50
CA SER A 169 2.65 -5.26 24.15
C SER A 169 3.99 -4.54 23.97
N PRO A 170 4.92 -4.65 24.95
CA PRO A 170 6.28 -4.15 24.78
C PRO A 170 6.96 -4.85 23.61
N SER A 171 7.52 -4.10 22.69
CA SER A 171 8.30 -4.62 21.57
C SER A 171 9.56 -3.82 21.39
N SER A 172 10.64 -4.48 20.94
CA SER A 172 11.87 -3.79 20.54
C SER A 172 11.58 -2.92 19.30
N SER A 173 12.03 -1.67 19.33
CA SER A 173 11.99 -0.82 18.13
C SER A 173 13.00 -1.33 17.11
N SER A 174 12.59 -1.39 15.85
CA SER A 174 13.53 -1.64 14.75
C SER A 174 14.22 -0.33 14.37
N ASN A 175 15.54 -0.38 14.24
CA ASN A 175 16.34 0.71 13.68
C ASN A 175 16.44 0.64 12.15
N ALA A 176 15.58 -0.14 11.50
CA ALA A 176 15.55 -0.25 10.05
C ALA A 176 15.15 1.12 9.44
N ARG A 177 15.99 1.61 8.54
CA ARG A 177 15.69 2.80 7.75
C ARG A 177 15.30 2.35 6.36
N LEU A 178 14.11 2.73 5.97
CA LEU A 178 13.52 2.41 4.67
C LEU A 178 13.49 3.66 3.80
N GLN A 179 13.81 3.48 2.54
CA GLN A 179 13.62 4.49 1.51
C GLN A 179 12.76 3.89 0.41
N VAL A 180 11.69 4.58 0.03
CA VAL A 180 10.89 4.18 -1.12
C VAL A 180 11.76 4.27 -2.37
N ALA A 181 11.77 3.21 -3.18
CA ALA A 181 12.54 3.11 -4.42
C ALA A 181 11.65 2.98 -5.66
N GLY A 182 10.42 2.50 -5.48
CA GLY A 182 9.47 2.35 -6.57
C GLY A 182 8.16 1.76 -6.06
N PHE A 183 7.18 1.66 -6.96
CA PHE A 183 5.90 1.04 -6.66
C PHE A 183 5.33 0.28 -7.86
N LYS A 184 4.34 -0.55 -7.59
CA LYS A 184 3.52 -1.22 -8.58
C LYS A 184 2.09 -1.34 -8.03
N ILE A 185 1.09 -0.97 -8.82
CA ILE A 185 -0.31 -1.28 -8.53
C ILE A 185 -0.57 -2.69 -9.08
N SER A 186 -0.64 -3.68 -8.18
CA SER A 186 -0.81 -5.08 -8.56
C SER A 186 -2.26 -5.39 -8.91
N SER A 187 -3.20 -4.78 -8.20
CA SER A 187 -4.64 -4.76 -8.51
C SER A 187 -5.27 -3.49 -7.96
N TYR A 188 -6.36 -3.06 -8.60
CA TYR A 188 -7.14 -1.91 -8.17
C TYR A 188 -8.60 -2.06 -8.59
N SER A 189 -9.48 -1.76 -7.67
CA SER A 189 -10.89 -1.50 -7.84
C SER A 189 -11.31 -0.36 -6.92
N ALA A 190 -12.53 0.13 -7.05
CA ALA A 190 -13.05 1.15 -6.15
C ALA A 190 -13.15 0.68 -4.68
N SER A 191 -13.17 -0.62 -4.40
CA SER A 191 -13.31 -1.15 -3.04
C SER A 191 -11.99 -1.68 -2.45
N GLU A 192 -11.01 -2.03 -3.30
CA GLU A 192 -9.77 -2.67 -2.87
C GLU A 192 -8.61 -2.34 -3.80
N ALA A 193 -7.43 -2.16 -3.23
CA ALA A 193 -6.19 -1.96 -3.97
C ALA A 193 -5.06 -2.80 -3.36
N THR A 194 -4.30 -3.50 -4.20
CA THR A 194 -3.03 -4.10 -3.80
C THR A 194 -1.89 -3.26 -4.36
N VAL A 195 -1.22 -2.56 -3.48
CA VAL A 195 -0.08 -1.70 -3.80
C VAL A 195 1.20 -2.35 -3.30
N ASP A 196 2.11 -2.61 -4.20
CA ASP A 196 3.42 -3.19 -3.88
C ASP A 196 4.49 -2.09 -3.91
N VAL A 197 5.08 -1.79 -2.76
CA VAL A 197 6.11 -0.76 -2.61
C VAL A 197 7.48 -1.42 -2.51
N ALA A 198 8.34 -1.13 -3.47
CA ALA A 198 9.74 -1.49 -3.41
C ALA A 198 10.49 -0.48 -2.52
N THR A 199 11.17 -0.97 -1.50
CA THR A 199 11.97 -0.15 -0.59
C THR A 199 13.42 -0.57 -0.58
N ALA A 200 14.32 0.37 -0.39
CA ALA A 200 15.71 0.13 -0.07
C ALA A 200 15.91 0.17 1.45
N ILE A 201 16.48 -0.89 2.02
CA ILE A 201 16.88 -0.91 3.44
C ILE A 201 18.27 -0.30 3.55
N THR A 202 18.35 1.00 3.85
CA THR A 202 19.63 1.75 3.84
C THR A 202 20.59 1.26 4.91
N SER A 203 20.09 0.77 6.05
CA SER A 203 20.91 0.13 7.10
C SER A 203 21.48 -1.24 6.70
N LYS A 204 21.14 -1.75 5.53
CA LYS A 204 21.58 -3.03 4.95
C LYS A 204 22.19 -2.87 3.56
N GLY A 205 22.91 -1.79 3.33
CA GLY A 205 23.59 -1.55 2.05
C GLY A 205 22.65 -1.33 0.85
N GLY A 206 21.43 -0.88 1.10
CA GLY A 206 20.45 -0.61 0.03
C GLY A 206 19.74 -1.85 -0.51
N ALA A 207 19.72 -2.96 0.24
CA ALA A 207 18.99 -4.16 -0.16
C ALA A 207 17.51 -3.83 -0.45
N LEU A 208 17.03 -4.27 -1.60
CA LEU A 208 15.67 -4.01 -2.06
C LEU A 208 14.69 -5.06 -1.52
N VAL A 209 13.54 -4.60 -1.04
CA VAL A 209 12.45 -5.43 -0.53
C VAL A 209 11.12 -4.93 -1.07
N SER A 210 10.29 -5.85 -1.56
CA SER A 210 8.90 -5.66 -1.95
C SER A 210 7.99 -5.77 -0.72
N PHE A 211 7.08 -4.84 -0.58
CA PHE A 211 6.02 -4.83 0.42
C PHE A 211 4.66 -4.73 -0.28
N PRO A 212 4.04 -5.87 -0.65
CA PRO A 212 2.68 -5.88 -1.16
C PRO A 212 1.71 -5.64 0.00
N ILE A 213 0.96 -4.55 -0.09
CA ILE A 213 0.00 -4.12 0.95
C ILE A 213 -1.38 -4.02 0.32
N VAL A 214 -2.36 -4.66 0.96
CA VAL A 214 -3.76 -4.61 0.56
C VAL A 214 -4.45 -3.49 1.34
N MET A 215 -5.15 -2.64 0.61
CA MET A 215 -5.96 -1.55 1.15
C MET A 215 -7.41 -1.77 0.77
N ARG A 216 -8.33 -1.52 1.70
CA ARG A 216 -9.77 -1.54 1.49
C ARG A 216 -10.33 -0.12 1.60
N TRP A 217 -11.24 0.25 0.69
CA TRP A 217 -11.99 1.49 0.85
C TRP A 217 -13.11 1.29 1.86
N GLU A 218 -13.04 2.01 2.97
CA GLU A 218 -14.00 1.88 4.08
C GLU A 218 -14.17 3.23 4.77
N ASP A 219 -15.40 3.62 5.05
CA ASP A 219 -15.74 4.87 5.72
C ASP A 219 -15.16 6.13 5.04
N GLY A 220 -15.05 6.11 3.71
CA GLY A 220 -14.53 7.22 2.93
C GLY A 220 -13.01 7.40 3.00
N ASP A 221 -12.26 6.34 3.30
CA ASP A 221 -10.80 6.37 3.38
C ASP A 221 -10.18 5.00 3.03
N TRP A 222 -8.94 4.98 2.55
CA TRP A 222 -8.18 3.76 2.37
C TRP A 222 -7.68 3.22 3.72
N LYS A 223 -8.13 2.02 4.09
CA LYS A 223 -7.77 1.29 5.30
C LYS A 223 -6.91 0.09 4.99
N LEU A 224 -5.96 -0.20 5.87
CA LEU A 224 -5.10 -1.38 5.78
C LEU A 224 -5.93 -2.66 5.97
N GLU A 225 -5.90 -3.57 5.01
CA GLU A 225 -6.47 -4.90 5.17
C GLU A 225 -5.51 -5.78 5.94
N LEU A 226 -6.04 -6.49 6.93
CA LEU A 226 -5.27 -7.42 7.78
C LEU A 226 -5.94 -8.79 7.80
N ALA A 227 -5.13 -9.84 7.85
CA ALA A 227 -5.60 -11.18 8.19
C ALA A 227 -6.15 -11.21 9.62
N ASP A 228 -6.94 -12.21 9.97
CA ASP A 228 -7.62 -12.34 11.27
C ASP A 228 -6.66 -12.29 12.47
N ASP A 229 -5.42 -12.70 12.28
CA ASP A 229 -4.35 -12.67 13.30
C ASP A 229 -3.65 -11.31 13.41
N GLY A 230 -4.03 -10.33 12.60
CA GLY A 230 -3.45 -8.99 12.58
C GLY A 230 -2.19 -8.84 11.73
N THR A 231 -1.84 -9.85 10.94
CA THR A 231 -0.71 -9.79 10.00
C THR A 231 -1.13 -9.23 8.65
N LEU A 232 -0.14 -8.84 7.83
CA LEU A 232 -0.40 -8.50 6.43
C LEU A 232 -0.79 -9.76 5.66
N PRO A 233 -1.80 -9.71 4.75
CA PRO A 233 -2.24 -10.86 3.97
C PRO A 233 -1.20 -11.40 3.00
N LEU A 234 -0.23 -10.56 2.60
CA LEU A 234 0.82 -10.86 1.63
C LEU A 234 2.20 -10.65 2.25
N ASP A 235 3.10 -11.60 2.03
CA ASP A 235 4.44 -11.55 2.58
C ASP A 235 5.38 -10.63 1.79
N PRO A 236 6.19 -9.81 2.46
CA PRO A 236 7.28 -9.10 1.82
C PRO A 236 8.34 -10.06 1.26
N SER A 237 8.97 -9.65 0.16
CA SER A 237 9.99 -10.46 -0.52
C SER A 237 11.20 -9.65 -0.94
N GLN A 238 12.38 -10.31 -0.99
CA GLN A 238 13.60 -9.66 -1.47
C GLN A 238 13.55 -9.49 -2.98
N LEU A 239 13.90 -8.27 -3.45
CA LEU A 239 14.04 -7.96 -4.86
C LEU A 239 15.50 -7.96 -5.27
N GLN A 240 15.78 -8.40 -6.49
CA GLN A 240 17.11 -8.30 -7.11
C GLN A 240 17.27 -6.98 -7.90
N SER A 241 16.16 -6.39 -8.36
CA SER A 241 16.10 -5.14 -9.11
C SER A 241 14.71 -4.53 -9.02
N LEU A 242 14.54 -3.33 -9.57
CA LEU A 242 13.23 -2.66 -9.71
C LEU A 242 12.49 -3.06 -11.01
N GLY A 243 12.87 -4.16 -11.66
CA GLY A 243 12.17 -4.65 -12.86
C GLY A 243 10.68 -4.89 -12.57
N GLY A 244 9.79 -4.27 -13.36
CA GLY A 244 8.34 -4.34 -13.18
C GLY A 244 7.76 -3.36 -12.15
N TYR A 245 8.60 -2.50 -11.55
CA TYR A 245 8.16 -1.39 -10.72
C TYR A 245 8.34 -0.06 -11.46
N ILE A 246 7.50 0.90 -11.15
CA ILE A 246 7.65 2.30 -11.55
C ILE A 246 8.64 2.93 -10.56
N PRO A 247 9.84 3.38 -10.99
CA PRO A 247 10.78 4.05 -10.12
C PRO A 247 10.16 5.32 -9.51
N TRP A 248 10.22 5.44 -8.20
CA TRP A 248 9.65 6.56 -7.47
C TRP A 248 10.32 6.66 -6.10
N ALA A 249 11.00 7.73 -5.83
CA ALA A 249 11.80 7.87 -4.62
C ALA A 249 11.51 9.18 -3.90
N GLY A 250 11.49 9.12 -2.59
CA GLY A 250 11.66 10.27 -1.71
C GLY A 250 13.14 10.61 -1.63
N ALA A 251 13.46 11.89 -1.80
CA ALA A 251 14.82 12.40 -1.71
C ALA A 251 15.38 12.29 -0.27
#